data_54b45e8ca2c6e0fa1e03bf4b22b0d5a2
#
_entry.id   54b45e8ca2c6e0fa1e03bf4b22b0d5a2
#
_cell.length_a   1.000
_cell.length_b   1.000
_cell.length_c   1.000
_cell.angle_alpha   90.00
_cell.angle_beta   90.00
_cell.angle_gamma   90.00
#
_symmetry.space_group_name_H-M   'P 1'
#
loop_
_entity.id
_entity.type
_entity.pdbx_description
1 polymer ?
#
loop_
_entity_poly.entity_id
_entity_poly.type
_entity_poly.pdbx_seq_one_letter_code
_entity_poly.pdbx_strand_id
1 'polypeptide(L)'
;MNEIWKKNREKLLARMEMFSAAVLFAGKAPIKRGDENYPFSPDRNFYYVTGIEREDCILFLAKTRTGVEETLYIPRDNGVMAKWVGANMTAEEATAVSGIENIGWIDAFEEDFATYLFRSGIKKIWLDMENREWHGERTPALRFAEKVHCHAPQMVIGDLYPLFSDMRLIKEEWELERMRKAMDITRLGIEAMMRTAKPNQKEYEIEAAYDYTLMVN
;
A
#
# COMPACT_ATOMS: atom_id res chain seq x y z
N MET A 1 -3.32 10.82 -13.07
CA MET A 1 -2.86 9.60 -12.36
C MET A 1 -3.94 8.99 -11.48
N ASN A 2 -4.75 9.80 -10.80
CA ASN A 2 -5.87 9.29 -9.96
C ASN A 2 -6.86 8.37 -10.71
N GLU A 3 -7.11 8.59 -11.99
CA GLU A 3 -7.96 7.72 -12.83
C GLU A 3 -7.42 6.28 -12.94
N ILE A 4 -6.11 6.09 -12.87
CA ILE A 4 -5.48 4.76 -12.91
C ILE A 4 -5.86 3.98 -11.65
N TRP A 5 -5.69 4.62 -10.50
CA TRP A 5 -5.99 4.00 -9.21
C TRP A 5 -7.47 3.70 -9.06
N LYS A 6 -8.33 4.62 -9.50
CA LYS A 6 -9.78 4.42 -9.54
C LYS A 6 -10.15 3.21 -10.40
N LYS A 7 -9.61 3.11 -11.61
CA LYS A 7 -9.84 1.96 -12.51
C LYS A 7 -9.39 0.64 -11.86
N ASN A 8 -8.28 0.65 -11.13
CA ASN A 8 -7.79 -0.54 -10.42
C ASN A 8 -8.74 -0.93 -9.27
N ARG A 9 -9.29 0.04 -8.53
CA ARG A 9 -10.31 -0.23 -7.50
C ARG A 9 -11.60 -0.77 -8.12
N GLU A 10 -12.06 -0.21 -9.24
CA GLU A 10 -13.22 -0.72 -9.97
C GLU A 10 -13.03 -2.18 -10.42
N LYS A 11 -11.83 -2.53 -10.92
CA LYS A 11 -11.48 -3.92 -11.27
C LYS A 11 -11.51 -4.86 -10.05
N LEU A 12 -11.03 -4.39 -8.91
CA LEU A 12 -11.07 -5.15 -7.65
C LEU A 12 -12.52 -5.36 -7.21
N LEU A 13 -13.30 -4.28 -7.13
CA LEU A 13 -14.71 -4.30 -6.74
C LEU A 13 -15.57 -5.17 -7.65
N ALA A 14 -15.25 -5.24 -8.95
CA ALA A 14 -15.93 -6.13 -9.88
C ALA A 14 -15.74 -7.61 -9.54
N ARG A 15 -14.61 -7.97 -8.92
CA ARG A 15 -14.29 -9.34 -8.48
C ARG A 15 -14.82 -9.68 -7.09
N MET A 16 -15.16 -8.66 -6.29
CA MET A 16 -15.72 -8.84 -4.96
C MET A 16 -17.21 -9.20 -5.02
N GLU A 17 -17.62 -10.03 -4.09
CA GLU A 17 -19.02 -10.41 -3.92
C GLU A 17 -19.87 -9.27 -3.34
N MET A 18 -21.18 -9.33 -3.53
CA MET A 18 -22.11 -8.45 -2.81
C MET A 18 -22.08 -8.74 -1.32
N PHE A 19 -22.25 -7.72 -0.50
CA PHE A 19 -22.16 -7.78 0.96
C PHE A 19 -20.77 -8.20 1.45
N SER A 20 -19.74 -7.69 0.78
CA SER A 20 -18.35 -7.83 1.22
C SER A 20 -17.66 -6.49 1.36
N ALA A 21 -16.66 -6.45 2.22
CA ALA A 21 -15.76 -5.32 2.38
C ALA A 21 -14.32 -5.76 2.19
N ALA A 22 -13.44 -4.88 1.73
CA ALA A 22 -12.00 -5.08 1.67
C ALA A 22 -11.31 -4.04 2.54
N VAL A 23 -10.26 -4.47 3.25
CA VAL A 23 -9.38 -3.60 4.03
C VAL A 23 -7.95 -3.85 3.61
N LEU A 24 -7.29 -2.79 3.14
CA LEU A 24 -5.89 -2.83 2.73
C LEU A 24 -5.08 -1.84 3.58
N PHE A 25 -3.89 -2.24 3.96
CA PHE A 25 -2.99 -1.49 4.82
C PHE A 25 -1.76 -1.06 4.03
N ALA A 26 -1.37 0.21 4.14
CA ALA A 26 -0.11 0.70 3.57
C ALA A 26 1.12 0.08 4.24
N GLY A 27 0.99 -0.24 5.54
CA GLY A 27 2.10 -0.70 6.37
C GLY A 27 2.87 0.44 7.03
N LYS A 28 4.01 0.08 7.63
CA LYS A 28 4.98 0.98 8.26
C LYS A 28 6.39 0.64 7.83
N ALA A 29 7.29 1.63 7.90
CA ALA A 29 8.72 1.38 7.75
C ALA A 29 9.21 0.41 8.84
N PRO A 30 9.96 -0.64 8.48
CA PRO A 30 10.58 -1.51 9.48
C PRO A 30 11.60 -0.75 10.33
N ILE A 31 11.63 -1.04 11.62
CA ILE A 31 12.63 -0.47 12.53
C ILE A 31 14.00 -1.08 12.19
N LYS A 32 14.97 -0.22 11.93
CA LYS A 32 16.35 -0.64 11.70
C LYS A 32 17.11 -0.76 13.02
N ARG A 33 17.08 0.31 13.85
CA ARG A 33 17.75 0.36 15.15
C ARG A 33 17.28 1.57 15.96
N GLY A 34 16.84 1.37 17.20
CA GLY A 34 16.42 2.45 18.08
C GLY A 34 15.28 3.27 17.48
N ASP A 35 15.56 4.52 17.15
CA ASP A 35 14.65 5.46 16.50
C ASP A 35 14.86 5.60 14.97
N GLU A 36 15.80 4.81 14.41
CA GLU A 36 16.09 4.76 12.98
C GLU A 36 15.23 3.71 12.28
N ASN A 37 14.53 4.08 11.25
CA ASN A 37 13.76 3.18 10.38
C ASN A 37 14.46 2.96 9.04
N TYR A 38 14.17 1.82 8.40
CA TYR A 38 14.46 1.66 6.98
C TYR A 38 13.58 2.60 6.14
N PRO A 39 13.98 2.92 4.89
CA PRO A 39 13.10 3.65 3.98
C PRO A 39 11.74 2.96 3.86
N PHE A 40 10.67 3.76 3.95
CA PHE A 40 9.32 3.25 3.78
C PHE A 40 9.04 2.88 2.33
N SER A 41 8.38 1.76 2.15
CA SER A 41 7.74 1.37 0.89
C SER A 41 6.35 0.83 1.23
N PRO A 42 5.30 1.37 0.62
CA PRO A 42 3.95 0.90 0.88
C PRO A 42 3.75 -0.54 0.42
N ASP A 43 2.79 -1.23 1.00
CA ASP A 43 2.32 -2.48 0.46
C ASP A 43 1.96 -2.32 -1.03
N ARG A 44 2.40 -3.27 -1.85
CA ARG A 44 2.30 -3.18 -3.31
C ARG A 44 0.86 -3.17 -3.81
N ASN A 45 -0.02 -3.90 -3.17
CA ASN A 45 -1.43 -4.02 -3.55
C ASN A 45 -2.22 -2.82 -3.04
N PHE A 46 -1.89 -2.30 -1.85
CA PHE A 46 -2.40 -1.01 -1.38
C PHE A 46 -2.02 0.13 -2.35
N TYR A 47 -0.73 0.23 -2.73
CA TYR A 47 -0.28 1.23 -3.69
C TYR A 47 -0.97 1.10 -5.05
N TYR A 48 -1.15 -0.13 -5.54
CA TYR A 48 -1.77 -0.42 -6.84
C TYR A 48 -3.21 0.11 -6.96
N VAL A 49 -3.91 0.27 -5.85
CA VAL A 49 -5.30 0.77 -5.82
C VAL A 49 -5.45 2.18 -5.27
N THR A 50 -4.40 2.77 -4.67
CA THR A 50 -4.47 4.12 -4.06
C THR A 50 -3.47 5.12 -4.62
N GLY A 51 -2.28 4.68 -5.05
CA GLY A 51 -1.15 5.53 -5.40
C GLY A 51 -0.51 6.25 -4.21
N ILE A 52 -0.90 5.90 -2.98
CA ILE A 52 -0.42 6.56 -1.76
C ILE A 52 0.89 5.91 -1.29
N GLU A 53 1.91 6.74 -1.08
CA GLU A 53 3.23 6.37 -0.56
C GLU A 53 3.43 6.97 0.84
N ARG A 54 2.51 6.71 1.75
CA ARG A 54 2.55 7.16 3.14
C ARG A 54 2.26 6.01 4.09
N GLU A 55 2.93 6.05 5.24
CA GLU A 55 2.73 5.08 6.31
C GLU A 55 1.35 5.22 6.96
N ASP A 56 0.92 4.16 7.65
CA ASP A 56 -0.28 4.17 8.48
C ASP A 56 -1.57 4.55 7.75
N CYS A 57 -1.63 4.36 6.43
CA CYS A 57 -2.87 4.55 5.70
C CYS A 57 -3.63 3.23 5.57
N ILE A 58 -4.96 3.31 5.59
CA ILE A 58 -5.85 2.16 5.42
C ILE A 58 -6.89 2.50 4.36
N LEU A 59 -7.03 1.64 3.36
CA LEU A 59 -8.13 1.71 2.40
C LEU A 59 -9.24 0.77 2.83
N PHE A 60 -10.45 1.30 2.97
CA PHE A 60 -11.67 0.56 3.15
C PHE A 60 -12.54 0.65 1.90
N LEU A 61 -12.95 -0.49 1.39
CA LEU A 61 -13.88 -0.63 0.27
C LEU A 61 -15.04 -1.50 0.70
N ALA A 62 -16.26 -1.13 0.36
CA ALA A 62 -17.41 -1.97 0.64
C ALA A 62 -18.38 -2.02 -0.55
N LYS A 63 -18.99 -3.18 -0.76
CA LYS A 63 -19.95 -3.44 -1.82
C LYS A 63 -21.25 -3.98 -1.24
N THR A 64 -22.28 -3.16 -1.26
CA THR A 64 -23.61 -3.47 -0.73
C THR A 64 -24.69 -3.21 -1.78
N ARG A 65 -25.95 -3.45 -1.44
CA ARG A 65 -27.10 -3.11 -2.32
C ARG A 65 -27.27 -1.60 -2.50
N THR A 66 -26.81 -0.79 -1.56
CA THR A 66 -26.89 0.68 -1.63
C THR A 66 -25.80 1.29 -2.51
N GLY A 67 -24.83 0.48 -2.92
CA GLY A 67 -23.72 0.90 -3.78
C GLY A 67 -22.35 0.45 -3.28
N VAL A 68 -21.35 1.16 -3.76
CA VAL A 68 -19.95 1.02 -3.38
C VAL A 68 -19.57 2.17 -2.47
N GLU A 69 -18.90 1.88 -1.38
CA GLU A 69 -18.29 2.86 -0.50
C GLU A 69 -16.77 2.71 -0.54
N GLU A 70 -16.07 3.83 -0.68
CA GLU A 70 -14.61 3.91 -0.66
C GLU A 70 -14.21 4.94 0.39
N THR A 71 -13.40 4.56 1.36
CA THR A 71 -12.85 5.47 2.38
C THR A 71 -11.37 5.22 2.53
N LEU A 72 -10.58 6.28 2.44
CA LEU A 72 -9.14 6.23 2.73
C LEU A 72 -8.89 6.87 4.09
N TYR A 73 -8.41 6.08 5.04
CA TYR A 73 -8.03 6.55 6.37
C TYR A 73 -6.55 6.94 6.37
N ILE A 74 -6.27 8.14 6.87
CA ILE A 74 -4.92 8.71 6.94
C ILE A 74 -4.60 9.18 8.37
N PRO A 75 -3.31 9.26 8.75
CA PRO A 75 -2.92 9.88 10.01
C PRO A 75 -3.33 11.36 10.07
N ARG A 76 -3.70 11.83 11.28
CA ARG A 76 -3.95 13.27 11.51
C ARG A 76 -2.68 14.08 11.35
N ASP A 77 -2.85 15.39 11.22
CA ASP A 77 -1.71 16.33 11.27
C ASP A 77 -0.88 16.07 12.54
N ASN A 78 0.42 15.92 12.34
CA ASN A 78 1.40 15.64 13.40
C ASN A 78 1.99 16.92 14.03
N GLY A 79 1.49 18.11 13.65
CA GLY A 79 1.79 19.39 14.29
C GLY A 79 3.28 19.67 14.43
N VAL A 80 3.76 19.82 15.67
CA VAL A 80 5.17 20.13 15.98
C VAL A 80 6.12 19.04 15.50
N MET A 81 5.71 17.78 15.49
CA MET A 81 6.52 16.65 15.02
C MET A 81 6.85 16.74 13.53
N ALA A 82 6.03 17.45 12.76
CA ALA A 82 6.29 17.68 11.33
C ALA A 82 7.67 18.27 11.01
N LYS A 83 8.24 19.03 11.96
CA LYS A 83 9.59 19.58 11.82
C LYS A 83 10.70 18.54 11.87
N TRP A 84 10.44 17.38 12.47
CA TRP A 84 11.43 16.32 12.68
C TRP A 84 11.26 15.16 11.69
N VAL A 85 10.02 14.79 11.41
CA VAL A 85 9.70 13.58 10.61
C VAL A 85 8.99 13.91 9.29
N GLY A 86 8.77 15.18 8.99
CA GLY A 86 7.95 15.61 7.85
C GLY A 86 6.47 15.73 8.22
N ALA A 87 5.73 16.51 7.47
CA ALA A 87 4.28 16.66 7.65
C ALA A 87 3.53 15.41 7.15
N ASN A 88 2.49 15.02 7.87
CA ASN A 88 1.54 14.04 7.39
C ASN A 88 0.77 14.60 6.18
N MET A 89 0.30 13.70 5.33
CA MET A 89 -0.49 14.03 4.16
C MET A 89 -1.84 14.63 4.57
N THR A 90 -2.27 15.70 3.90
CA THR A 90 -3.60 16.28 4.12
C THR A 90 -4.69 15.50 3.40
N ALA A 91 -5.95 15.75 3.75
CA ALA A 91 -7.10 15.12 3.07
C ALA A 91 -7.18 15.52 1.59
N GLU A 92 -6.87 16.78 1.28
CA GLU A 92 -6.85 17.30 -0.09
C GLU A 92 -5.77 16.63 -0.93
N GLU A 93 -4.57 16.44 -0.38
CA GLU A 93 -3.47 15.71 -1.03
C GLU A 93 -3.84 14.25 -1.26
N ALA A 94 -4.45 13.60 -0.26
CA ALA A 94 -4.91 12.22 -0.35
C ALA A 94 -5.93 12.03 -1.48
N THR A 95 -6.93 12.92 -1.55
CA THR A 95 -7.93 12.94 -2.63
C THR A 95 -7.30 13.21 -3.99
N ALA A 96 -6.40 14.17 -4.09
CA ALA A 96 -5.73 14.52 -5.36
C ALA A 96 -4.93 13.35 -5.93
N VAL A 97 -4.27 12.56 -5.07
CA VAL A 97 -3.48 11.40 -5.49
C VAL A 97 -4.37 10.21 -5.79
N SER A 98 -5.24 9.82 -4.86
CA SER A 98 -6.00 8.56 -4.94
C SER A 98 -7.29 8.65 -5.75
N GLY A 99 -7.86 9.85 -5.87
CA GLY A 99 -9.20 10.08 -6.41
C GLY A 99 -10.33 9.61 -5.48
N ILE A 100 -10.03 9.32 -4.21
CA ILE A 100 -11.01 8.96 -3.19
C ILE A 100 -11.47 10.24 -2.49
N GLU A 101 -12.77 10.50 -2.49
CA GLU A 101 -13.34 11.73 -1.91
C GLU A 101 -13.56 11.61 -0.39
N ASN A 102 -13.89 10.40 0.08
CA ASN A 102 -14.14 10.17 1.49
C ASN A 102 -12.84 9.84 2.23
N ILE A 103 -12.33 10.82 2.99
CA ILE A 103 -11.11 10.69 3.79
C ILE A 103 -11.48 10.61 5.26
N GLY A 104 -11.07 9.54 5.92
CA GLY A 104 -11.21 9.33 7.36
C GLY A 104 -9.89 9.49 8.10
N TRP A 105 -9.97 9.52 9.43
CA TRP A 105 -8.79 9.54 10.28
C TRP A 105 -8.48 8.14 10.81
N ILE A 106 -7.21 7.75 10.80
CA ILE A 106 -6.82 6.38 11.17
C ILE A 106 -7.22 5.98 12.59
N ASP A 107 -7.25 6.93 13.51
CA ASP A 107 -7.68 6.72 14.90
C ASP A 107 -9.18 6.42 15.03
N ALA A 108 -10.00 6.79 14.04
CA ALA A 108 -11.42 6.48 13.98
C ALA A 108 -11.74 5.17 13.23
N PHE A 109 -10.77 4.61 12.48
CA PHE A 109 -11.00 3.48 11.58
C PHE A 109 -11.69 2.29 12.23
N GLU A 110 -11.27 1.87 13.42
CA GLU A 110 -11.80 0.67 14.04
C GLU A 110 -13.26 0.86 14.49
N GLU A 111 -13.62 2.04 15.01
CA GLU A 111 -14.99 2.37 15.42
C GLU A 111 -15.91 2.50 14.20
N ASP A 112 -15.44 3.18 13.14
CA ASP A 112 -16.17 3.31 11.89
C ASP A 112 -16.39 1.95 11.25
N PHE A 113 -15.34 1.12 11.17
CA PHE A 113 -15.40 -0.23 10.65
C PHE A 113 -16.39 -1.10 11.43
N ALA A 114 -16.34 -1.10 12.77
CA ALA A 114 -17.26 -1.86 13.60
C ALA A 114 -18.70 -1.40 13.40
N THR A 115 -18.93 -0.09 13.36
CA THR A 115 -20.25 0.49 13.11
C THR A 115 -20.77 0.06 11.73
N TYR A 116 -19.93 0.13 10.72
CA TYR A 116 -20.29 -0.26 9.36
C TYR A 116 -20.60 -1.76 9.28
N LEU A 117 -19.75 -2.58 9.86
CA LEU A 117 -19.89 -4.04 9.85
C LEU A 117 -21.24 -4.51 10.37
N PHE A 118 -21.69 -3.93 11.50
CA PHE A 118 -22.93 -4.35 12.13
C PHE A 118 -24.18 -3.73 11.49
N ARG A 119 -24.06 -2.67 10.71
CA ARG A 119 -25.21 -1.98 10.07
C ARG A 119 -25.44 -2.33 8.61
N SER A 120 -24.38 -2.68 7.87
CA SER A 120 -24.43 -2.83 6.41
C SER A 120 -24.78 -4.23 5.91
N GLY A 121 -24.88 -5.21 6.81
CA GLY A 121 -25.13 -6.60 6.43
C GLY A 121 -23.97 -7.29 5.72
N ILE A 122 -22.75 -6.78 5.86
CA ILE A 122 -21.52 -7.41 5.37
C ILE A 122 -21.39 -8.82 5.94
N LYS A 123 -21.00 -9.77 5.10
CA LYS A 123 -20.83 -11.20 5.44
C LYS A 123 -19.40 -11.69 5.25
N LYS A 124 -18.63 -10.97 4.44
CA LYS A 124 -17.26 -11.34 4.09
C LYS A 124 -16.35 -10.13 4.12
N ILE A 125 -15.16 -10.32 4.68
CA ILE A 125 -14.10 -9.33 4.73
C ILE A 125 -12.93 -9.87 3.93
N TRP A 126 -12.48 -9.09 2.96
CA TRP A 126 -11.34 -9.38 2.14
C TRP A 126 -10.10 -8.68 2.70
N LEU A 127 -9.02 -9.41 2.90
CA LEU A 127 -7.73 -8.91 3.38
C LEU A 127 -6.62 -9.41 2.47
N ASP A 128 -5.57 -8.64 2.30
CA ASP A 128 -4.38 -9.11 1.60
C ASP A 128 -3.55 -9.96 2.56
N MET A 129 -3.63 -11.26 2.36
CA MET A 129 -3.04 -12.27 3.26
C MET A 129 -1.68 -12.75 2.75
N GLU A 130 -1.01 -12.00 1.85
CA GLU A 130 0.34 -12.37 1.41
C GLU A 130 1.25 -12.54 2.63
N ASN A 131 1.60 -13.78 2.92
CA ASN A 131 2.55 -14.13 3.96
C ASN A 131 3.46 -15.25 3.45
N ARG A 132 4.75 -15.01 3.40
CA ARG A 132 5.74 -15.96 2.89
C ARG A 132 6.42 -16.78 3.98
N GLU A 133 6.24 -16.38 5.23
CA GLU A 133 6.95 -17.00 6.36
C GLU A 133 5.98 -17.42 7.46
N TRP A 134 5.88 -18.72 7.71
CA TRP A 134 5.00 -19.24 8.77
C TRP A 134 5.35 -18.73 10.16
N HIS A 135 6.62 -18.48 10.41
CA HIS A 135 7.15 -17.99 11.71
C HIS A 135 7.54 -16.50 11.66
N GLY A 136 7.25 -15.79 10.56
CA GLY A 136 7.53 -14.37 10.42
C GLY A 136 6.64 -13.48 11.30
N GLU A 137 6.95 -12.19 11.32
CA GLU A 137 6.08 -11.21 11.98
C GLU A 137 4.72 -11.16 11.28
N ARG A 138 3.67 -11.02 12.10
CA ARG A 138 2.30 -10.91 11.58
C ARG A 138 2.12 -9.61 10.82
N THR A 139 1.67 -9.69 9.58
CA THR A 139 1.31 -8.52 8.79
C THR A 139 0.15 -7.75 9.45
N PRO A 140 -0.06 -6.46 9.13
CA PRO A 140 -1.23 -5.71 9.59
C PRO A 140 -2.55 -6.43 9.26
N ALA A 141 -2.64 -7.04 8.07
CA ALA A 141 -3.81 -7.80 7.62
C ALA A 141 -4.08 -9.03 8.51
N LEU A 142 -3.04 -9.78 8.88
CA LEU A 142 -3.18 -10.94 9.77
C LEU A 142 -3.61 -10.52 11.18
N ARG A 143 -3.02 -9.45 11.73
CA ARG A 143 -3.45 -8.90 13.04
C ARG A 143 -4.91 -8.45 13.01
N PHE A 144 -5.31 -7.82 11.92
CA PHE A 144 -6.70 -7.40 11.75
C PHE A 144 -7.66 -8.57 11.58
N ALA A 145 -7.26 -9.63 10.84
CA ALA A 145 -8.03 -10.86 10.71
C ALA A 145 -8.32 -11.52 12.07
N GLU A 146 -7.31 -11.60 12.94
CA GLU A 146 -7.47 -12.12 14.30
C GLU A 146 -8.45 -11.28 15.12
N LYS A 147 -8.38 -9.94 15.00
CA LYS A 147 -9.31 -9.02 15.66
C LYS A 147 -10.74 -9.22 15.18
N VAL A 148 -10.93 -9.33 13.86
CA VAL A 148 -12.25 -9.63 13.27
C VAL A 148 -12.76 -10.97 13.77
N HIS A 149 -11.95 -12.00 13.76
CA HIS A 149 -12.35 -13.33 14.25
C HIS A 149 -12.75 -13.32 15.73
N CYS A 150 -12.05 -12.54 16.56
CA CYS A 150 -12.35 -12.40 17.98
C CYS A 150 -13.70 -11.68 18.23
N HIS A 151 -13.97 -10.58 17.53
CA HIS A 151 -15.13 -9.73 17.79
C HIS A 151 -16.35 -10.01 16.91
N ALA A 152 -16.16 -10.65 15.76
CA ALA A 152 -17.20 -10.99 14.80
C ALA A 152 -16.93 -12.37 14.17
N PRO A 153 -16.98 -13.47 14.97
CA PRO A 153 -16.59 -14.82 14.52
C PRO A 153 -17.48 -15.37 13.39
N GLN A 154 -18.64 -14.77 13.15
CA GLN A 154 -19.52 -15.11 12.03
C GLN A 154 -19.04 -14.59 10.68
N MET A 155 -18.01 -13.73 10.64
CA MET A 155 -17.50 -13.17 9.41
C MET A 155 -16.59 -14.16 8.69
N VAL A 156 -16.78 -14.25 7.37
CA VAL A 156 -15.88 -15.00 6.51
C VAL A 156 -14.72 -14.08 6.10
N ILE A 157 -13.50 -14.53 6.27
CA ILE A 157 -12.31 -13.82 5.79
C ILE A 157 -11.88 -14.43 4.47
N GLY A 158 -11.73 -13.59 3.45
CA GLY A 158 -11.22 -13.95 2.12
C GLY A 158 -9.83 -13.36 1.90
N ASP A 159 -9.06 -13.99 1.02
CA ASP A 159 -7.73 -13.55 0.63
C ASP A 159 -7.77 -12.74 -0.67
N LEU A 160 -7.29 -11.49 -0.63
CA LEU A 160 -7.16 -10.62 -1.81
C LEU A 160 -5.95 -10.94 -2.67
N TYR A 161 -4.93 -11.61 -2.12
CA TYR A 161 -3.68 -11.82 -2.83
C TYR A 161 -3.85 -12.52 -4.20
N PRO A 162 -4.65 -13.60 -4.33
CA PRO A 162 -4.93 -14.21 -5.64
C PRO A 162 -5.61 -13.25 -6.62
N LEU A 163 -6.55 -12.42 -6.14
CA LEU A 163 -7.26 -11.46 -6.99
C LEU A 163 -6.30 -10.40 -7.53
N PHE A 164 -5.40 -9.87 -6.69
CA PHE A 164 -4.37 -8.93 -7.12
C PHE A 164 -3.36 -9.58 -8.06
N SER A 165 -2.96 -10.83 -7.81
CA SER A 165 -2.06 -11.56 -8.69
C SER A 165 -2.62 -11.64 -10.10
N ASP A 166 -3.89 -12.01 -10.25
CA ASP A 166 -4.57 -12.07 -11.54
C ASP A 166 -4.70 -10.69 -12.20
N MET A 167 -5.03 -9.64 -11.43
CA MET A 167 -5.16 -8.28 -11.95
C MET A 167 -3.83 -7.71 -12.45
N ARG A 168 -2.71 -8.07 -11.83
CA ARG A 168 -1.36 -7.57 -12.11
C ARG A 168 -0.57 -8.46 -13.06
N LEU A 169 -1.12 -9.61 -13.46
CA LEU A 169 -0.45 -10.55 -14.37
C LEU A 169 -0.23 -9.90 -15.74
N ILE A 170 -1.27 -9.28 -16.29
CA ILE A 170 -1.20 -8.57 -17.57
C ILE A 170 -1.03 -7.07 -17.28
N LYS A 171 0.10 -6.49 -17.73
CA LYS A 171 0.46 -5.09 -17.49
C LYS A 171 -0.29 -4.18 -18.46
N GLU A 172 -0.74 -3.05 -17.94
CA GLU A 172 -1.28 -1.97 -18.76
C GLU A 172 -0.14 -1.10 -19.34
N GLU A 173 -0.42 -0.29 -20.35
CA GLU A 173 0.63 0.48 -21.04
C GLU A 173 1.38 1.44 -20.09
N TRP A 174 0.67 2.09 -19.17
CA TRP A 174 1.31 2.97 -18.18
C TRP A 174 2.28 2.21 -17.24
N GLU A 175 2.01 0.92 -16.93
CA GLU A 175 2.91 0.06 -16.16
C GLU A 175 4.14 -0.28 -16.99
N LEU A 176 3.95 -0.61 -18.28
CA LEU A 176 5.04 -0.91 -19.19
C LEU A 176 5.96 0.30 -19.39
N GLU A 177 5.41 1.50 -19.50
CA GLU A 177 6.19 2.74 -19.58
C GLU A 177 7.07 2.96 -18.35
N ARG A 178 6.51 2.76 -17.15
CA ARG A 178 7.27 2.84 -15.88
C ARG A 178 8.35 1.77 -15.79
N MET A 179 8.03 0.54 -16.19
CA MET A 179 9.00 -0.55 -16.23
C MET A 179 10.14 -0.25 -17.20
N ARG A 180 9.85 0.26 -18.41
CA ARG A 180 10.89 0.68 -19.38
C ARG A 180 11.78 1.76 -18.80
N LYS A 181 11.20 2.79 -18.16
CA LYS A 181 11.96 3.85 -17.49
C LYS A 181 12.88 3.30 -16.39
N ALA A 182 12.37 2.42 -15.54
CA ALA A 182 13.16 1.78 -14.49
C ALA A 182 14.32 0.94 -15.07
N MET A 183 14.07 0.22 -16.17
CA MET A 183 15.12 -0.54 -16.87
C MET A 183 16.18 0.38 -17.47
N ASP A 184 15.81 1.53 -18.05
CA ASP A 184 16.76 2.50 -18.59
C ASP A 184 17.63 3.12 -17.48
N ILE A 185 17.06 3.47 -16.34
CA ILE A 185 17.81 3.96 -15.17
C ILE A 185 18.76 2.88 -14.66
N THR A 186 18.29 1.63 -14.55
CA THR A 186 19.14 0.49 -14.16
C THR A 186 20.30 0.31 -15.13
N ARG A 187 20.08 0.42 -16.44
CA ARG A 187 21.13 0.34 -17.46
C ARG A 187 22.19 1.43 -17.25
N LEU A 188 21.76 2.69 -17.01
CA LEU A 188 22.69 3.79 -16.70
C LEU A 188 23.54 3.50 -15.46
N GLY A 189 22.93 2.95 -14.41
CA GLY A 189 23.63 2.52 -13.19
C GLY A 189 24.70 1.46 -13.46
N ILE A 190 24.33 0.42 -14.22
CA ILE A 190 25.29 -0.64 -14.62
C ILE A 190 26.43 -0.07 -15.44
N GLU A 191 26.17 0.81 -16.41
CA GLU A 191 27.20 1.48 -17.21
C GLU A 191 28.13 2.33 -16.33
N ALA A 192 27.60 3.01 -15.31
CA ALA A 192 28.41 3.78 -14.36
C ALA A 192 29.34 2.86 -13.54
N MET A 193 28.84 1.73 -13.05
CA MET A 193 29.66 0.71 -12.40
C MET A 193 30.79 0.24 -13.29
N MET A 194 30.49 -0.10 -14.54
CA MET A 194 31.49 -0.59 -15.51
C MET A 194 32.59 0.45 -15.79
N ARG A 195 32.25 1.75 -15.86
CA ARG A 195 33.21 2.83 -16.06
C ARG A 195 34.09 3.09 -14.84
N THR A 196 33.53 2.85 -13.64
CA THR A 196 34.21 3.13 -12.37
C THR A 196 35.11 2.00 -11.92
N ALA A 197 34.79 0.76 -12.32
CA ALA A 197 35.53 -0.44 -11.91
C ALA A 197 36.99 -0.42 -12.29
N LYS A 198 37.89 -0.59 -11.30
CA LYS A 198 39.35 -0.63 -11.45
C LYS A 198 39.92 -1.75 -10.58
N PRO A 199 41.12 -2.28 -10.91
CA PRO A 199 41.80 -3.25 -10.07
C PRO A 199 42.01 -2.72 -8.63
N ASN A 200 41.85 -3.58 -7.65
CA ASN A 200 41.98 -3.29 -6.22
C ASN A 200 40.90 -2.36 -5.60
N GLN A 201 39.87 -2.03 -6.33
CA GLN A 201 38.71 -1.28 -5.79
C GLN A 201 37.85 -2.19 -4.92
N LYS A 202 37.22 -1.60 -3.91
CA LYS A 202 36.29 -2.31 -3.03
C LYS A 202 34.88 -2.31 -3.63
N GLU A 203 34.09 -3.32 -3.30
CA GLU A 203 32.73 -3.50 -3.81
C GLU A 203 31.83 -2.27 -3.54
N TYR A 204 31.87 -1.75 -2.31
CA TYR A 204 31.07 -0.56 -1.93
C TYR A 204 31.43 0.71 -2.72
N GLU A 205 32.65 0.82 -3.26
CA GLU A 205 33.04 1.98 -4.09
C GLU A 205 32.38 1.90 -5.49
N ILE A 206 32.17 0.68 -5.97
CA ILE A 206 31.47 0.42 -7.24
C ILE A 206 29.95 0.59 -7.02
N GLU A 207 29.42 0.06 -5.90
CA GLU A 207 28.04 0.23 -5.46
C GLU A 207 27.66 1.70 -5.34
N ALA A 208 28.51 2.53 -4.75
CA ALA A 208 28.27 3.96 -4.61
C ALA A 208 28.06 4.68 -5.97
N ALA A 209 28.76 4.24 -7.04
CA ALA A 209 28.56 4.80 -8.38
C ALA A 209 27.19 4.40 -8.96
N TYR A 210 26.73 3.19 -8.67
CA TYR A 210 25.41 2.71 -9.05
C TYR A 210 24.32 3.50 -8.32
N ASP A 211 24.38 3.55 -7.00
CA ASP A 211 23.39 4.22 -6.14
C ASP A 211 23.27 5.72 -6.47
N TYR A 212 24.40 6.40 -6.67
CA TYR A 212 24.40 7.78 -7.13
C TYR A 212 23.63 7.94 -8.44
N THR A 213 23.87 7.04 -9.40
CA THR A 213 23.19 7.10 -10.71
C THR A 213 21.70 6.86 -10.57
N LEU A 214 21.26 5.92 -9.70
CA LEU A 214 19.85 5.70 -9.44
C LEU A 214 19.18 6.90 -8.79
N MET A 215 19.86 7.58 -7.85
CA MET A 215 19.31 8.70 -7.11
C MET A 215 19.13 9.98 -7.93
N VAL A 216 19.96 10.20 -8.97
CA VAL A 216 19.91 11.42 -9.77
C VAL A 216 19.04 11.32 -11.03
N ASN A 217 18.52 10.14 -11.37
CA ASN A 217 17.69 9.87 -12.56
C ASN A 217 16.27 9.46 -12.19
#